data_c64e175d002769c65e635c8c987f42a9
#
_entry.id   c64e175d002769c65e635c8c987f42a9
#
_cell.length_a   1.000
_cell.length_b   1.000
_cell.length_c   1.000
_cell.angle_alpha   90.00
_cell.angle_beta   90.00
_cell.angle_gamma   90.00
#
_symmetry.space_group_name_H-M   'P 1'
#
loop_
_entity.id
_entity.type
_entity.pdbx_description
1 polymer ?
#
loop_
_entity_poly.entity_id
_entity_poly.type
_entity_poly.pdbx_seq_one_letter_code
_entity_poly.pdbx_strand_id
1 'polypeptide(L)'
;MLFRSPGRLGPCVARTGKFICVGLNYADHAAETGAAIPEEPILFMKATSAITGPNDNVIIPRKSKKTDWEVELGVIIGDEARYVSEADAMKHVAGYCLINDVSEREFQAERGGQWTKGKSADSFGPIGPWMVTRDEIADPQNLKMWLSVDGTMRQNGSTKTMIFGVAFLVHYISQFMSLQPGDIISTGTPPGVGLGMKPPLFLTAGQTIKLGIDGLGEQTQLTVDAA
;
A
#
# COMPACT_ATOMS: atom_id res chain seq x y z
N MET A 1 -14.82 13.15 24.36
CA MET A 1 -15.88 12.18 24.13
C MET A 1 -15.23 10.82 23.93
N LEU A 2 -15.35 9.90 24.89
CA LEU A 2 -14.77 8.57 24.77
C LEU A 2 -15.70 7.71 23.87
N PHE A 3 -15.26 7.39 22.66
CA PHE A 3 -15.94 6.39 21.83
C PHE A 3 -15.79 5.02 22.51
N ARG A 4 -16.86 4.54 23.15
CA ARG A 4 -16.88 3.25 23.87
C ARG A 4 -17.40 2.08 23.01
N SER A 5 -17.54 2.26 21.71
CA SER A 5 -18.02 1.16 20.86
C SER A 5 -16.86 0.58 20.05
N PRO A 6 -16.63 -0.74 20.07
CA PRO A 6 -15.78 -1.40 19.10
C PRO A 6 -16.51 -1.49 17.74
N GLY A 7 -16.93 -0.33 17.22
CA GLY A 7 -17.52 -0.24 15.90
C GLY A 7 -16.50 -0.57 14.82
N ARG A 8 -16.96 -1.01 13.65
CA ARG A 8 -16.13 -1.18 12.46
C ARG A 8 -15.42 0.14 12.15
N LEU A 9 -14.09 0.11 12.03
CA LEU A 9 -13.31 1.23 11.49
C LEU A 9 -13.45 1.23 9.97
N GLY A 10 -13.90 2.33 9.40
CA GLY A 10 -13.87 2.56 7.96
C GLY A 10 -12.47 2.98 7.49
N PRO A 11 -12.29 3.20 6.18
CA PRO A 11 -11.07 3.77 5.63
C PRO A 11 -10.78 5.14 6.25
N CYS A 12 -9.51 5.45 6.49
CA CYS A 12 -9.11 6.71 7.15
C CYS A 12 -9.24 7.95 6.26
N VAL A 13 -9.52 7.79 4.96
CA VAL A 13 -9.84 8.85 4.00
C VAL A 13 -11.26 8.65 3.47
N ALA A 14 -12.12 9.64 3.66
CA ALA A 14 -13.54 9.51 3.33
C ALA A 14 -13.85 9.60 1.83
N ARG A 15 -13.05 10.34 1.08
CA ARG A 15 -13.23 10.55 -0.37
C ARG A 15 -11.88 10.54 -1.06
N THR A 16 -11.53 9.39 -1.61
CA THR A 16 -10.32 9.21 -2.39
C THR A 16 -10.67 9.36 -3.88
N GLY A 17 -10.05 10.34 -4.54
CA GLY A 17 -10.20 10.55 -5.98
C GLY A 17 -9.35 9.56 -6.78
N LYS A 18 -8.06 9.46 -6.42
CA LYS A 18 -7.08 8.55 -7.02
C LYS A 18 -6.39 7.73 -5.94
N PHE A 19 -6.20 6.45 -6.21
CA PHE A 19 -5.35 5.56 -5.44
C PHE A 19 -4.19 5.14 -6.35
N ILE A 20 -3.11 5.91 -6.29
CA ILE A 20 -1.92 5.72 -7.12
C ILE A 20 -0.94 4.84 -6.35
N CYS A 21 -0.34 3.87 -7.03
CA CYS A 21 0.61 2.93 -6.44
C CYS A 21 1.93 2.97 -7.21
N VAL A 22 3.02 2.65 -6.49
CA VAL A 22 4.38 2.64 -7.02
C VAL A 22 4.95 1.24 -6.93
N GLY A 23 5.22 0.62 -8.06
CA GLY A 23 5.82 -0.71 -8.15
C GLY A 23 7.35 -0.67 -8.01
N LEU A 24 7.92 -1.77 -7.47
CA LEU A 24 9.38 -1.98 -7.36
C LEU A 24 10.15 -0.81 -6.73
N ASN A 25 9.62 -0.21 -5.69
CA ASN A 25 10.20 0.98 -5.07
C ASN A 25 11.14 0.68 -3.88
N TYR A 26 11.52 -0.56 -3.65
CA TYR A 26 12.45 -0.95 -2.59
C TYR A 26 13.64 -1.71 -3.18
N ALA A 27 14.86 -1.22 -2.92
CA ALA A 27 16.08 -1.78 -3.50
C ALA A 27 16.32 -3.25 -3.10
N ASP A 28 16.03 -3.58 -1.85
CA ASP A 28 16.12 -4.94 -1.33
C ASP A 28 15.03 -5.86 -1.91
N HIS A 29 13.83 -5.35 -2.18
CA HIS A 29 12.78 -6.10 -2.88
C HIS A 29 13.12 -6.34 -4.36
N ALA A 30 13.71 -5.37 -5.04
CA ALA A 30 14.23 -5.58 -6.40
C ALA A 30 15.28 -6.71 -6.43
N ALA A 31 16.19 -6.73 -5.45
CA ALA A 31 17.20 -7.78 -5.32
C ALA A 31 16.57 -9.17 -5.02
N GLU A 32 15.53 -9.25 -4.18
CA GLU A 32 14.80 -10.50 -3.88
C GLU A 32 14.17 -11.12 -5.13
N THR A 33 13.55 -10.29 -5.96
CA THR A 33 12.85 -10.73 -7.17
C THR A 33 13.76 -10.86 -8.40
N GLY A 34 15.02 -10.45 -8.30
CA GLY A 34 15.97 -10.41 -9.41
C GLY A 34 15.62 -9.34 -10.47
N ALA A 35 14.80 -8.36 -10.10
CA ALA A 35 14.43 -7.26 -10.98
C ALA A 35 15.54 -6.19 -11.00
N ALA A 36 15.72 -5.54 -12.15
CA ALA A 36 16.57 -4.36 -12.23
C ALA A 36 15.92 -3.20 -11.44
N ILE A 37 16.75 -2.37 -10.84
CA ILE A 37 16.28 -1.10 -10.24
C ILE A 37 15.70 -0.23 -11.36
N PRO A 38 14.44 0.22 -11.28
CA PRO A 38 13.85 1.03 -12.32
C PRO A 38 14.50 2.43 -12.36
N GLU A 39 14.65 2.97 -13.56
CA GLU A 39 15.18 4.34 -13.76
C GLU A 39 14.17 5.40 -13.32
N GLU A 40 12.87 5.09 -13.40
CA GLU A 40 11.74 5.94 -13.02
C GLU A 40 10.71 5.15 -12.22
N PRO A 41 9.87 5.79 -11.37
CA PRO A 41 8.79 5.15 -10.66
C PRO A 41 7.80 4.44 -11.59
N ILE A 42 7.56 3.16 -11.38
CA ILE A 42 6.52 2.42 -12.10
C ILE A 42 5.17 2.75 -11.47
N LEU A 43 4.34 3.51 -12.16
CA LEU A 43 3.04 3.93 -11.66
C LEU A 43 1.92 3.02 -12.15
N PHE A 44 1.03 2.67 -11.24
CA PHE A 44 -0.23 2.00 -11.54
C PHE A 44 -1.32 2.50 -10.58
N MET A 45 -2.56 2.08 -10.77
CA MET A 45 -3.68 2.51 -9.93
C MET A 45 -4.46 1.32 -9.41
N LYS A 46 -4.97 1.47 -8.18
CA LYS A 46 -6.09 0.67 -7.69
C LYS A 46 -7.40 1.41 -7.98
N ALA A 47 -8.43 0.67 -8.35
CA ALA A 47 -9.78 1.23 -8.36
C ALA A 47 -10.16 1.69 -6.94
N THR A 48 -10.81 2.83 -6.80
CA THR A 48 -11.23 3.32 -5.49
C THR A 48 -12.26 2.41 -4.80
N SER A 49 -12.96 1.56 -5.57
CA SER A 49 -13.82 0.49 -5.04
C SER A 49 -13.08 -0.61 -4.27
N ALA A 50 -11.76 -0.71 -4.44
CA ALA A 50 -10.94 -1.64 -3.66
C ALA A 50 -10.70 -1.18 -2.21
N ILE A 51 -10.95 0.11 -1.90
CA ILE A 51 -10.66 0.70 -0.60
C ILE A 51 -11.60 0.12 0.46
N THR A 52 -11.01 -0.36 1.56
CA THR A 52 -11.74 -0.87 2.73
C THR A 52 -11.11 -0.35 4.02
N GLY A 53 -11.80 -0.58 5.13
CA GLY A 53 -11.25 -0.29 6.46
C GLY A 53 -10.10 -1.22 6.83
N PRO A 54 -9.30 -0.83 7.83
CA PRO A 54 -8.05 -1.52 8.20
C PRO A 54 -8.26 -2.96 8.67
N ASN A 55 -9.45 -3.27 9.19
CA ASN A 55 -9.75 -4.57 9.78
C ASN A 55 -10.92 -5.29 9.04
N ASP A 56 -11.25 -4.84 7.82
CA ASP A 56 -12.20 -5.54 6.99
C ASP A 56 -11.57 -6.81 6.40
N ASN A 57 -12.40 -7.76 6.02
CA ASN A 57 -11.92 -8.99 5.40
C ASN A 57 -11.30 -8.71 4.03
N VAL A 58 -10.22 -9.42 3.72
CA VAL A 58 -9.67 -9.51 2.35
C VAL A 58 -10.40 -10.63 1.62
N ILE A 59 -11.12 -10.29 0.56
CA ILE A 59 -11.91 -11.21 -0.24
C ILE A 59 -11.03 -11.77 -1.37
N ILE A 60 -10.76 -13.06 -1.34
CA ILE A 60 -10.04 -13.75 -2.41
C ILE A 60 -10.95 -13.84 -3.63
N PRO A 61 -10.56 -13.26 -4.79
CA PRO A 61 -11.42 -13.24 -5.98
C PRO A 61 -11.71 -14.64 -6.50
N ARG A 62 -12.87 -14.81 -7.13
CA ARG A 62 -13.24 -16.08 -7.79
C ARG A 62 -12.14 -16.49 -8.77
N LYS A 63 -11.74 -17.77 -8.71
CA LYS A 63 -10.67 -18.38 -9.51
C LYS A 63 -9.26 -17.84 -9.24
N SER A 64 -9.07 -16.98 -8.25
CA SER A 64 -7.75 -16.57 -7.79
C SER A 64 -7.01 -17.76 -7.18
N LYS A 65 -5.71 -17.81 -7.45
CA LYS A 65 -4.78 -18.78 -6.86
C LYS A 65 -3.47 -18.13 -6.40
N LYS A 66 -3.32 -16.83 -6.66
CA LYS A 66 -2.08 -16.11 -6.42
C LYS A 66 -2.32 -14.78 -5.70
N THR A 67 -3.30 -14.75 -4.77
CA THR A 67 -3.52 -13.58 -3.90
C THR A 67 -2.38 -13.44 -2.92
N ASP A 68 -1.80 -12.25 -2.83
CA ASP A 68 -0.57 -11.92 -2.11
C ASP A 68 -0.75 -10.66 -1.28
N TRP A 69 0.13 -10.43 -0.33
CA TRP A 69 0.16 -9.33 0.64
C TRP A 69 1.30 -8.35 0.36
N GLU A 70 1.11 -7.08 0.72
CA GLU A 70 2.14 -6.04 0.61
C GLU A 70 1.92 -4.96 1.67
N VAL A 71 2.77 -4.90 2.72
CA VAL A 71 2.75 -3.76 3.65
C VAL A 71 3.37 -2.55 2.99
N GLU A 72 2.66 -1.41 3.02
CA GLU A 72 3.10 -0.18 2.35
C GLU A 72 2.83 1.07 3.19
N LEU A 73 3.72 2.06 3.05
CA LEU A 73 3.46 3.42 3.51
C LEU A 73 2.50 4.10 2.53
N GLY A 74 1.39 4.60 3.05
CA GLY A 74 0.46 5.45 2.31
C GLY A 74 0.74 6.93 2.57
N VAL A 75 0.78 7.73 1.50
CA VAL A 75 0.89 9.19 1.57
C VAL A 75 -0.44 9.80 1.17
N ILE A 76 -1.00 10.65 2.01
CA ILE A 76 -2.29 11.31 1.80
C ILE A 76 -2.05 12.75 1.40
N ILE A 77 -2.59 13.16 0.26
CA ILE A 77 -2.49 14.51 -0.27
C ILE A 77 -3.46 15.43 0.47
N GLY A 78 -2.98 16.59 0.92
CA GLY A 78 -3.75 17.61 1.63
C GLY A 78 -4.09 18.81 0.79
N ASP A 79 -3.14 19.26 -0.03
CA ASP A 79 -3.28 20.39 -0.92
C ASP A 79 -2.99 19.97 -2.37
N GLU A 80 -3.66 20.61 -3.34
CA GLU A 80 -3.43 20.31 -4.75
C GLU A 80 -1.94 20.42 -5.10
N ALA A 81 -1.40 19.35 -5.71
CA ALA A 81 -0.03 19.31 -6.23
C ALA A 81 -0.07 19.14 -7.76
N ARG A 82 0.41 20.14 -8.49
CA ARG A 82 0.50 20.16 -9.95
C ARG A 82 1.80 20.82 -10.36
N TYR A 83 2.65 20.08 -11.07
CA TYR A 83 3.98 20.54 -11.49
C TYR A 83 4.83 21.10 -10.33
N VAL A 84 4.71 20.49 -9.15
CA VAL A 84 5.44 20.95 -7.95
C VAL A 84 6.90 20.56 -8.03
N SER A 85 7.79 21.39 -7.44
CA SER A 85 9.20 21.03 -7.27
C SER A 85 9.35 19.95 -6.19
N GLU A 86 10.42 19.17 -6.22
CA GLU A 86 10.71 18.20 -5.14
C GLU A 86 10.89 18.89 -3.78
N ALA A 87 11.50 20.08 -3.77
CA ALA A 87 11.70 20.87 -2.56
C ALA A 87 10.38 21.35 -1.91
N ASP A 88 9.33 21.51 -2.70
CA ASP A 88 8.02 21.94 -2.22
C ASP A 88 7.04 20.78 -2.00
N ALA A 89 7.36 19.59 -2.51
CA ALA A 89 6.47 18.43 -2.56
C ALA A 89 5.84 18.09 -1.20
N MET A 90 6.62 18.14 -0.13
CA MET A 90 6.16 17.82 1.22
C MET A 90 5.12 18.80 1.77
N LYS A 91 5.00 20.01 1.21
CA LYS A 91 3.97 20.98 1.62
C LYS A 91 2.56 20.52 1.26
N HIS A 92 2.45 19.66 0.25
CA HIS A 92 1.19 19.13 -0.27
C HIS A 92 0.72 17.85 0.44
N VAL A 93 1.53 17.29 1.35
CA VAL A 93 1.20 16.08 2.10
C VAL A 93 0.43 16.45 3.37
N ALA A 94 -0.77 15.88 3.55
CA ALA A 94 -1.54 15.97 4.79
C ALA A 94 -0.98 15.06 5.89
N GLY A 95 -0.61 13.85 5.53
CA GLY A 95 -0.13 12.85 6.47
C GLY A 95 0.07 11.48 5.83
N TYR A 96 0.14 10.48 6.68
CA TYR A 96 0.48 9.11 6.33
C TYR A 96 -0.51 8.11 6.92
N CYS A 97 -0.64 6.97 6.28
CA CYS A 97 -1.39 5.83 6.80
C CYS A 97 -0.71 4.51 6.44
N LEU A 98 -1.15 3.44 7.07
CA LEU A 98 -0.76 2.08 6.73
C LEU A 98 -1.68 1.55 5.62
N ILE A 99 -1.11 0.85 4.64
CA ILE A 99 -1.81 0.22 3.52
C ILE A 99 -1.41 -1.26 3.44
N ASN A 100 -2.36 -2.12 3.07
CA ASN A 100 -2.07 -3.44 2.53
C ASN A 100 -2.41 -3.42 1.03
N ASP A 101 -1.39 -3.34 0.14
CA ASP A 101 -1.59 -3.36 -1.31
C ASP A 101 -1.81 -4.80 -1.80
N VAL A 102 -2.93 -5.40 -1.39
CA VAL A 102 -3.28 -6.78 -1.74
C VAL A 102 -3.29 -6.95 -3.26
N SER A 103 -2.71 -8.05 -3.74
CA SER A 103 -2.44 -8.29 -5.15
C SER A 103 -2.86 -9.68 -5.57
N GLU A 104 -3.47 -9.84 -6.72
CA GLU A 104 -3.62 -11.12 -7.38
C GLU A 104 -2.61 -11.20 -8.53
N ARG A 105 -1.56 -11.98 -8.33
CA ARG A 105 -0.36 -11.97 -9.19
C ARG A 105 -0.61 -12.49 -10.61
N GLU A 106 -1.49 -13.49 -10.78
CA GLU A 106 -1.87 -13.94 -12.11
C GLU A 106 -2.57 -12.83 -12.90
N PHE A 107 -3.54 -12.14 -12.25
CA PHE A 107 -4.27 -11.07 -12.92
C PHE A 107 -3.36 -9.85 -13.19
N GLN A 108 -2.39 -9.60 -12.31
CA GLN A 108 -1.43 -8.51 -12.43
C GLN A 108 -0.50 -8.71 -13.64
N ALA A 109 0.15 -9.87 -13.73
CA ALA A 109 1.29 -10.09 -14.63
C ALA A 109 1.00 -11.03 -15.79
N GLU A 110 0.16 -12.07 -15.60
CA GLU A 110 0.01 -13.16 -16.58
C GLU A 110 -1.17 -12.94 -17.53
N ARG A 111 -1.98 -11.89 -17.30
CA ARG A 111 -3.17 -11.60 -18.11
C ARG A 111 -3.04 -10.29 -18.88
N GLY A 112 -2.00 -10.16 -19.68
CA GLY A 112 -1.77 -9.01 -20.56
C GLY A 112 -1.03 -7.85 -19.90
N GLY A 113 -0.39 -8.06 -18.72
CA GLY A 113 0.54 -7.12 -18.12
C GLY A 113 -0.05 -5.81 -17.58
N GLN A 114 -1.37 -5.65 -17.53
CA GLN A 114 -2.03 -4.49 -16.92
C GLN A 114 -2.24 -4.74 -15.43
N TRP A 115 -1.38 -4.15 -14.60
CA TRP A 115 -1.33 -4.39 -13.15
C TRP A 115 -2.63 -4.07 -12.43
N THR A 116 -3.35 -3.04 -12.86
CA THR A 116 -4.63 -2.63 -12.26
C THR A 116 -5.62 -3.78 -12.07
N LYS A 117 -5.65 -4.77 -12.99
CA LYS A 117 -6.52 -5.94 -12.87
C LYS A 117 -6.22 -6.81 -11.65
N GLY A 118 -4.95 -6.93 -11.29
CA GLY A 118 -4.52 -7.70 -10.12
C GLY A 118 -4.52 -6.91 -8.81
N LYS A 119 -4.73 -5.61 -8.89
CA LYS A 119 -4.63 -4.68 -7.76
C LYS A 119 -5.98 -4.10 -7.33
N SER A 120 -7.06 -4.32 -8.08
CA SER A 120 -8.33 -3.60 -7.92
C SER A 120 -9.53 -4.47 -7.58
N ALA A 121 -9.34 -5.73 -7.17
CA ALA A 121 -10.45 -6.51 -6.63
C ALA A 121 -11.02 -5.83 -5.37
N ASP A 122 -12.32 -5.98 -5.14
CA ASP A 122 -12.96 -5.45 -3.95
C ASP A 122 -12.21 -5.92 -2.69
N SER A 123 -12.00 -5.03 -1.73
CA SER A 123 -11.20 -5.24 -0.51
C SER A 123 -9.67 -5.31 -0.68
N PHE A 124 -9.11 -5.07 -1.85
CA PHE A 124 -7.67 -5.15 -2.08
C PHE A 124 -6.89 -3.89 -1.67
N GLY A 125 -7.54 -2.91 -1.05
CA GLY A 125 -6.96 -1.67 -0.57
C GLY A 125 -7.36 -1.33 0.87
N PRO A 126 -7.08 -2.17 1.89
CA PRO A 126 -7.26 -1.79 3.27
C PRO A 126 -6.36 -0.60 3.63
N ILE A 127 -6.94 0.49 4.15
CA ILE A 127 -6.23 1.69 4.58
C ILE A 127 -6.61 2.10 6.01
N GLY A 128 -5.66 2.59 6.78
CA GLY A 128 -5.85 3.00 8.17
C GLY A 128 -4.89 2.29 9.12
N PRO A 129 -5.17 2.25 10.44
CA PRO A 129 -6.45 2.54 11.11
C PRO A 129 -6.81 4.03 11.16
N TRP A 130 -5.86 4.93 11.02
CA TRP A 130 -6.03 6.38 10.99
C TRP A 130 -5.02 7.03 10.05
N MET A 131 -5.19 8.30 9.78
CA MET A 131 -4.17 9.16 9.21
C MET A 131 -3.40 9.79 10.37
N VAL A 132 -2.06 9.74 10.29
CA VAL A 132 -1.16 10.51 11.17
C VAL A 132 -0.68 11.72 10.39
N THR A 133 -0.82 12.91 10.96
CA THR A 133 -0.46 14.14 10.28
C THR A 133 1.05 14.23 10.04
N ARG A 134 1.44 14.94 9.00
CA ARG A 134 2.83 15.05 8.57
C ARG A 134 3.79 15.51 9.67
N ASP A 135 3.35 16.41 10.53
CA ASP A 135 4.16 16.98 11.62
C ASP A 135 4.41 15.99 12.77
N GLU A 136 3.62 14.93 12.89
CA GLU A 136 3.83 13.88 13.90
C GLU A 136 4.82 12.79 13.43
N ILE A 137 5.15 12.72 12.14
CA ILE A 137 6.13 11.78 11.56
C ILE A 137 7.41 12.56 11.23
N ALA A 138 8.42 12.43 12.08
CA ALA A 138 9.67 13.16 11.93
C ALA A 138 10.40 12.89 10.62
N ASP A 139 10.43 11.62 10.18
CA ASP A 139 11.06 11.20 8.94
C ASP A 139 10.32 10.01 8.31
N PRO A 140 9.52 10.22 7.26
CA PRO A 140 8.80 9.14 6.58
C PRO A 140 9.75 8.15 5.84
N GLN A 141 11.02 8.50 5.65
CA GLN A 141 12.03 7.61 5.05
C GLN A 141 12.78 6.78 6.10
N ASN A 142 12.31 6.72 7.35
CA ASN A 142 12.95 5.97 8.43
C ASN A 142 11.93 5.26 9.35
N LEU A 143 10.91 4.64 8.78
CA LEU A 143 9.90 3.90 9.52
C LEU A 143 10.15 2.39 9.36
N LYS A 144 10.09 1.64 10.47
CA LYS A 144 10.04 0.17 10.40
C LYS A 144 8.65 -0.26 10.00
N MET A 145 8.58 -1.33 9.23
CA MET A 145 7.33 -1.89 8.73
C MET A 145 7.39 -3.41 8.71
N TRP A 146 6.27 -4.05 9.02
CA TRP A 146 6.21 -5.50 9.12
C TRP A 146 4.85 -6.04 8.70
N LEU A 147 4.83 -7.31 8.30
CA LEU A 147 3.61 -8.06 8.03
C LEU A 147 3.80 -9.53 8.42
N SER A 148 2.77 -10.13 9.00
CA SER A 148 2.70 -11.55 9.31
C SER A 148 1.43 -12.18 8.74
N VAL A 149 1.51 -13.46 8.40
CA VAL A 149 0.37 -14.31 8.01
C VAL A 149 0.32 -15.48 8.96
N ASP A 150 -0.82 -15.68 9.64
CA ASP A 150 -1.03 -16.70 10.69
C ASP A 150 0.07 -16.69 11.75
N GLY A 151 0.48 -15.49 12.18
CA GLY A 151 1.55 -15.29 13.17
C GLY A 151 2.97 -15.51 12.67
N THR A 152 3.16 -15.99 11.43
CA THR A 152 4.48 -16.12 10.82
C THR A 152 4.90 -14.81 10.16
N MET A 153 6.00 -14.21 10.60
CA MET A 153 6.56 -13.00 10.01
C MET A 153 6.91 -13.25 8.54
N ARG A 154 6.39 -12.41 7.66
CA ARG A 154 6.62 -12.47 6.20
C ARG A 154 7.44 -11.30 5.70
N GLN A 155 7.07 -10.09 6.10
CA GLN A 155 7.82 -8.88 5.76
C GLN A 155 8.33 -8.22 7.05
N ASN A 156 9.58 -7.77 7.02
CA ASN A 156 10.23 -7.01 8.09
C ASN A 156 11.25 -6.09 7.44
N GLY A 157 10.86 -4.86 7.17
CA GLY A 157 11.61 -3.90 6.39
C GLY A 157 11.57 -2.48 6.95
N SER A 158 12.01 -1.54 6.16
CA SER A 158 12.01 -0.13 6.51
C SER A 158 11.89 0.74 5.26
N THR A 159 11.20 1.87 5.38
CA THR A 159 11.12 2.89 4.33
C THR A 159 12.50 3.47 3.94
N LYS A 160 13.55 3.19 4.70
CA LYS A 160 14.94 3.56 4.37
C LYS A 160 15.43 2.98 3.06
N THR A 161 14.91 1.83 2.66
CA THR A 161 15.36 1.12 1.45
C THR A 161 14.54 1.48 0.21
N MET A 162 13.64 2.48 0.33
CA MET A 162 12.96 3.07 -0.84
C MET A 162 13.97 3.58 -1.85
N ILE A 163 13.74 3.29 -3.13
CA ILE A 163 14.50 3.81 -4.27
C ILE A 163 14.12 5.27 -4.50
N PHE A 164 12.81 5.54 -4.53
CA PHE A 164 12.25 6.89 -4.69
C PHE A 164 11.53 7.29 -3.41
N GLY A 165 12.03 8.33 -2.73
CA GLY A 165 11.45 8.83 -1.49
C GLY A 165 10.13 9.58 -1.69
N VAL A 166 9.42 9.83 -0.59
CA VAL A 166 8.08 10.46 -0.61
C VAL A 166 8.08 11.80 -1.36
N ALA A 167 9.04 12.70 -1.09
CA ALA A 167 9.12 13.99 -1.76
C ALA A 167 9.28 13.85 -3.27
N PHE A 168 10.18 12.96 -3.70
CA PHE A 168 10.38 12.66 -5.11
C PHE A 168 9.11 12.09 -5.76
N LEU A 169 8.40 11.16 -5.11
CA LEU A 169 7.17 10.57 -5.64
C LEU A 169 6.07 11.62 -5.85
N VAL A 170 5.84 12.50 -4.88
CA VAL A 170 4.86 13.58 -5.01
C VAL A 170 5.25 14.54 -6.15
N HIS A 171 6.53 14.94 -6.22
CA HIS A 171 7.06 15.74 -7.33
C HIS A 171 6.82 15.03 -8.66
N TYR A 172 7.32 13.81 -8.81
CA TYR A 172 7.28 13.04 -10.06
C TYR A 172 5.85 12.83 -10.57
N ILE A 173 4.95 12.34 -9.72
CA ILE A 173 3.55 12.09 -10.10
C ILE A 173 2.85 13.38 -10.52
N SER A 174 3.15 14.51 -9.85
CA SER A 174 2.55 15.80 -10.16
C SER A 174 2.93 16.37 -11.53
N GLN A 175 3.96 15.82 -12.20
CA GLN A 175 4.34 16.19 -13.56
C GLN A 175 3.40 15.60 -14.62
N PHE A 176 2.71 14.50 -14.31
CA PHE A 176 1.83 13.78 -15.24
C PHE A 176 0.35 14.01 -14.96
N MET A 177 0.00 14.22 -13.69
CA MET A 177 -1.39 14.44 -13.27
C MET A 177 -1.44 15.30 -12.02
N SER A 178 -2.49 16.14 -11.88
CA SER A 178 -2.71 16.84 -10.62
C SER A 178 -3.06 15.84 -9.51
N LEU A 179 -2.41 15.97 -8.35
CA LEU A 179 -2.81 15.31 -7.13
C LEU A 179 -3.80 16.22 -6.39
N GLN A 180 -4.90 15.68 -5.93
CA GLN A 180 -5.97 16.41 -5.27
C GLN A 180 -6.06 16.04 -3.79
N PRO A 181 -6.60 16.91 -2.92
CA PRO A 181 -6.85 16.57 -1.53
C PRO A 181 -7.64 15.27 -1.38
N GLY A 182 -7.12 14.34 -0.58
CA GLY A 182 -7.68 12.99 -0.39
C GLY A 182 -7.18 11.94 -1.38
N ASP A 183 -6.37 12.29 -2.38
CA ASP A 183 -5.65 11.29 -3.17
C ASP A 183 -4.63 10.56 -2.30
N ILE A 184 -4.41 9.28 -2.60
CA ILE A 184 -3.50 8.41 -1.87
C ILE A 184 -2.41 7.92 -2.81
N ILE A 185 -1.16 7.96 -2.33
CA ILE A 185 -0.01 7.33 -2.97
C ILE A 185 0.43 6.16 -2.08
N SER A 186 0.36 4.93 -2.60
CA SER A 186 0.93 3.72 -2.00
C SER A 186 2.35 3.56 -2.52
N THR A 187 3.35 3.56 -1.62
CA THR A 187 4.74 3.88 -1.97
C THR A 187 5.60 2.68 -2.32
N GLY A 188 5.02 1.50 -2.42
CA GLY A 188 5.74 0.25 -2.65
C GLY A 188 5.98 -0.53 -1.35
N THR A 189 6.40 -1.77 -1.50
CA THR A 189 6.53 -2.76 -0.42
C THR A 189 7.97 -3.26 -0.27
N PRO A 190 8.43 -3.57 0.98
CA PRO A 190 9.71 -4.20 1.23
C PRO A 190 9.69 -5.71 0.85
N PRO A 191 10.84 -6.41 0.90
CA PRO A 191 10.93 -7.86 0.67
C PRO A 191 10.00 -8.69 1.56
N GLY A 192 9.71 -9.92 1.12
CA GLY A 192 8.92 -10.91 1.86
C GLY A 192 7.50 -11.07 1.36
N VAL A 193 7.20 -10.61 0.13
CA VAL A 193 5.95 -10.92 -0.55
C VAL A 193 5.87 -12.39 -0.93
N GLY A 194 4.66 -12.95 -1.01
CA GLY A 194 4.47 -14.36 -1.28
C GLY A 194 5.02 -14.80 -2.63
N LEU A 195 4.94 -13.95 -3.65
CA LEU A 195 5.52 -14.20 -4.98
C LEU A 195 7.04 -14.39 -4.93
N GLY A 196 7.74 -13.67 -4.06
CA GLY A 196 9.21 -13.74 -3.91
C GLY A 196 9.71 -14.97 -3.16
N MET A 197 8.83 -15.70 -2.47
CA MET A 197 9.21 -16.88 -1.70
C MET A 197 9.59 -18.07 -2.58
N LYS A 198 10.35 -18.99 -2.03
CA LYS A 198 10.80 -20.21 -2.71
C LYS A 198 10.43 -21.46 -1.89
N PRO A 199 9.37 -22.21 -2.28
CA PRO A 199 8.44 -21.94 -3.38
C PRO A 199 7.54 -20.73 -3.09
N PRO A 200 6.93 -20.11 -4.13
CA PRO A 200 5.96 -19.03 -3.93
C PRO A 200 4.81 -19.45 -3.01
N LEU A 201 4.36 -18.53 -2.16
CA LEU A 201 3.28 -18.75 -1.20
C LEU A 201 2.19 -17.70 -1.40
N PHE A 202 0.94 -18.13 -1.46
CA PHE A 202 -0.19 -17.24 -1.67
C PHE A 202 -1.26 -17.43 -0.60
N LEU A 203 -2.08 -16.40 -0.40
CA LEU A 203 -3.17 -16.41 0.57
C LEU A 203 -4.27 -17.39 0.16
N THR A 204 -4.81 -18.05 1.16
CA THR A 204 -6.03 -18.88 1.08
C THR A 204 -7.06 -18.38 2.10
N ALA A 205 -8.33 -18.70 1.92
CA ALA A 205 -9.37 -18.32 2.87
C ALA A 205 -9.09 -18.90 4.27
N GLY A 206 -9.47 -18.13 5.29
CA GLY A 206 -9.32 -18.49 6.71
C GLY A 206 -8.01 -18.04 7.35
N GLN A 207 -7.10 -17.41 6.59
CA GLN A 207 -5.84 -16.91 7.13
C GLN A 207 -5.98 -15.51 7.73
N THR A 208 -5.18 -15.22 8.74
CA THR A 208 -5.12 -13.90 9.37
C THR A 208 -3.87 -13.16 8.95
N ILE A 209 -4.05 -11.98 8.34
CA ILE A 209 -2.98 -11.04 8.00
C ILE A 209 -2.90 -9.99 9.11
N LYS A 210 -1.70 -9.75 9.66
CA LYS A 210 -1.44 -8.62 10.56
C LYS A 210 -0.26 -7.84 10.04
N LEU A 211 -0.36 -6.51 10.04
CA LEU A 211 0.69 -5.64 9.55
C LEU A 211 0.72 -4.34 10.35
N GLY A 212 1.88 -3.68 10.34
CA GLY A 212 2.08 -2.43 11.06
C GLY A 212 3.26 -1.63 10.51
N ILE A 213 3.21 -0.32 10.77
CA ILE A 213 4.31 0.62 10.54
C ILE A 213 4.48 1.47 11.80
N ASP A 214 5.73 1.71 12.21
CA ASP A 214 6.05 2.54 13.38
C ASP A 214 5.33 3.89 13.30
N GLY A 215 4.58 4.23 14.37
CA GLY A 215 3.82 5.46 14.48
C GLY A 215 2.48 5.49 13.73
N LEU A 216 2.19 4.53 12.83
CA LEU A 216 0.98 4.53 12.01
C LEU A 216 -0.09 3.53 12.47
N GLY A 217 0.20 2.72 13.50
CA GLY A 217 -0.71 1.70 14.02
C GLY A 217 -0.61 0.36 13.31
N GLU A 218 -1.65 -0.46 13.48
CA GLU A 218 -1.70 -1.83 12.98
C GLU A 218 -3.03 -2.12 12.29
N GLN A 219 -3.02 -3.10 11.41
CA GLN A 219 -4.21 -3.65 10.76
C GLN A 219 -4.28 -5.17 11.00
N THR A 220 -5.49 -5.71 11.00
CA THR A 220 -5.73 -7.15 11.07
C THR A 220 -6.87 -7.52 10.12
N GLN A 221 -6.58 -8.33 9.10
CA GLN A 221 -7.59 -8.80 8.14
C GLN A 221 -7.72 -10.32 8.22
N LEU A 222 -8.95 -10.82 8.08
CA LEU A 222 -9.23 -12.22 7.79
C LEU A 222 -9.44 -12.40 6.29
N THR A 223 -8.80 -13.38 5.69
CA THR A 223 -9.07 -13.75 4.28
C THR A 223 -10.31 -14.60 4.17
N VAL A 224 -11.17 -14.30 3.20
CA VAL A 224 -12.40 -15.05 2.93
C VAL A 224 -12.55 -15.27 1.42
N ASP A 225 -13.23 -16.34 1.01
CA ASP A 225 -13.56 -16.54 -0.40
C ASP A 225 -14.65 -15.58 -0.86
N ALA A 226 -14.58 -15.18 -2.13
CA ALA A 226 -15.68 -14.47 -2.78
C ALA A 226 -16.93 -15.36 -2.87
N ALA A 227 -18.09 -14.80 -2.53
CA ALA A 227 -19.39 -15.47 -2.60
C ALA A 227 -19.78 -15.86 -4.05
#